data_f72f985e646102d4c2f8aa2072056276
#
_entry.id   f72f985e646102d4c2f8aa2072056276
#
_cell.length_a   1.000
_cell.length_b   1.000
_cell.length_c   1.000
_cell.angle_alpha   90.00
_cell.angle_beta   90.00
_cell.angle_gamma   90.00
#
_symmetry.space_group_name_H-M   'P 1'
#
loop_
_entity.id
_entity.type
_entity.pdbx_description
1 polymer ?
#
loop_
_entity_poly.entity_id
_entity_poly.type
_entity_poly.pdbx_seq_one_letter_code
_entity_poly.pdbx_strand_id
1 'polypeptide(L)'
;MRAALVIASLGLVGLGLLVMAQRFLDELQAPPGPTPPPLLAAVEEPEAAPEVDPATSQGPPSEEAQQPAIGEDEPSARARALAKNRTALGLLEGEEREGLGEAVQLLEECCELDPAEAVFRRNLAVARAALADALVDSPNADDRARAVALLERALTDLDGEERAAMEARLERWRSQAAHEDGFFTSGNPRFELAYDGDHRELRDAEADLLERLDRAYQDLGELFGAFPLEERRLRVVLYRAEDFTRLTGLGHWAGGVFDGTIRVPIGAEGVDPRLDGVLRHELSHAFVERLGGGACPAWLNEGLAQILEEQRFDRRRAEVARAALRTAPRLGLADLERPFVGLGDEERIRAAYQWSLAFVDHVRWTWGDALAFDMATAGSDGSTPAAMFTARLGLDLEREWQRFVDGL
;
A
#
# COMPACT_ATOMS: atom_id res chain seq x y z
N MET A 1 7.62 -46.29 11.24
CA MET A 1 6.43 -45.45 11.45
C MET A 1 6.72 -43.97 11.65
N ARG A 2 7.85 -43.53 12.23
CA ARG A 2 8.16 -42.07 12.39
C ARG A 2 8.59 -41.35 11.10
N ALA A 3 9.19 -42.07 10.15
CA ALA A 3 9.60 -41.50 8.86
C ALA A 3 8.43 -41.20 7.91
N ALA A 4 7.35 -41.97 7.99
CA ALA A 4 6.15 -41.79 7.15
C ALA A 4 5.32 -40.57 7.60
N LEU A 5 5.39 -40.15 8.86
CA LEU A 5 4.65 -39.00 9.37
C LEU A 5 5.33 -37.67 8.98
N VAL A 6 6.65 -37.67 8.85
CA VAL A 6 7.42 -36.46 8.42
C VAL A 6 7.24 -36.19 6.93
N ILE A 7 7.11 -37.25 6.11
CA ILE A 7 6.85 -37.12 4.67
C ILE A 7 5.42 -36.64 4.41
N ALA A 8 4.45 -37.03 5.23
CA ALA A 8 3.06 -36.57 5.11
C ALA A 8 2.90 -35.11 5.50
N SER A 9 3.64 -34.58 6.48
CA SER A 9 3.58 -33.18 6.87
C SER A 9 4.29 -32.26 5.86
N LEU A 10 5.37 -32.71 5.22
CA LEU A 10 6.04 -32.01 4.13
C LEU A 10 5.21 -32.04 2.83
N GLY A 11 4.47 -33.10 2.58
CA GLY A 11 3.56 -33.22 1.43
C GLY A 11 2.33 -32.31 1.52
N LEU A 12 1.80 -32.06 2.72
CA LEU A 12 0.65 -31.19 2.94
C LEU A 12 0.99 -29.69 2.78
N VAL A 13 2.17 -29.28 3.19
CA VAL A 13 2.64 -27.89 2.97
C VAL A 13 2.96 -27.66 1.48
N GLY A 14 3.56 -28.62 0.80
CA GLY A 14 3.81 -28.59 -0.64
C GLY A 14 2.52 -28.66 -1.48
N LEU A 15 1.52 -29.42 -1.03
CA LEU A 15 0.24 -29.53 -1.72
C LEU A 15 -0.65 -28.30 -1.51
N GLY A 16 -0.61 -27.67 -0.35
CA GLY A 16 -1.26 -26.38 -0.08
C GLY A 16 -0.74 -25.28 -1.02
N LEU A 17 0.59 -25.18 -1.15
CA LEU A 17 1.24 -24.26 -2.08
C LEU A 17 0.95 -24.60 -3.56
N LEU A 18 0.83 -25.87 -3.94
CA LEU A 18 0.55 -26.31 -5.31
C LEU A 18 -0.92 -26.10 -5.69
N VAL A 19 -1.86 -26.24 -4.75
CA VAL A 19 -3.29 -25.94 -4.97
C VAL A 19 -3.54 -24.44 -5.01
N MET A 20 -2.77 -23.63 -4.29
CA MET A 20 -2.72 -22.19 -4.44
C MET A 20 -2.42 -21.78 -5.87
N ALA A 21 -1.45 -22.45 -6.48
CA ALA A 21 -0.95 -22.17 -7.79
C ALA A 21 -1.99 -22.36 -8.90
N GLN A 22 -2.65 -23.47 -8.90
CA GLN A 22 -3.50 -23.88 -10.03
C GLN A 22 -4.78 -23.04 -10.16
N ARG A 23 -5.32 -22.52 -9.04
CA ARG A 23 -6.56 -21.72 -9.04
C ARG A 23 -6.34 -20.24 -9.28
N PHE A 24 -5.17 -19.72 -8.96
CA PHE A 24 -4.79 -18.33 -9.21
C PHE A 24 -4.63 -18.06 -10.72
N LEU A 25 -4.25 -19.07 -11.52
CA LEU A 25 -4.16 -18.97 -12.98
C LEU A 25 -5.52 -18.85 -13.66
N ASP A 26 -6.55 -19.46 -13.10
CA ASP A 26 -7.93 -19.37 -13.63
C ASP A 26 -8.56 -17.99 -13.29
N GLU A 27 -8.08 -17.33 -12.23
CA GLU A 27 -8.54 -16.00 -11.78
C GLU A 27 -7.68 -14.84 -12.31
N LEU A 28 -6.48 -15.08 -12.83
CA LEU A 28 -5.64 -14.07 -13.53
C LEU A 28 -6.26 -13.59 -14.87
N GLN A 29 -7.41 -14.11 -15.27
CA GLN A 29 -8.26 -13.49 -16.30
C GLN A 29 -9.15 -12.37 -15.74
N ALA A 30 -9.15 -12.16 -14.42
CA ALA A 30 -9.70 -10.96 -13.81
C ALA A 30 -8.67 -9.81 -13.92
N PRO A 31 -9.11 -8.56 -14.14
CA PRO A 31 -8.20 -7.43 -14.32
C PRO A 31 -7.30 -7.24 -13.10
N PRO A 32 -6.04 -6.79 -13.29
CA PRO A 32 -5.05 -6.64 -12.25
C PRO A 32 -5.55 -5.79 -11.08
N GLY A 33 -5.16 -6.17 -9.87
CA GLY A 33 -5.39 -5.42 -8.65
C GLY A 33 -4.80 -4.00 -8.73
N PRO A 34 -5.00 -3.15 -7.72
CA PRO A 34 -4.73 -1.72 -7.81
C PRO A 34 -3.31 -1.47 -8.29
N THR A 35 -3.21 -0.93 -9.50
CA THR A 35 -1.97 -0.34 -10.00
C THR A 35 -1.71 0.89 -9.13
N PRO A 36 -0.46 1.13 -8.66
CA PRO A 36 -0.14 2.38 -8.00
C PRO A 36 -0.56 3.55 -8.89
N PRO A 37 -0.97 4.69 -8.31
CA PRO A 37 -1.44 5.82 -9.09
C PRO A 37 -0.41 6.17 -10.16
N PRO A 38 -0.85 6.48 -11.39
CA PRO A 38 0.05 6.81 -12.49
C PRO A 38 0.86 8.07 -12.13
N LEU A 39 2.09 8.12 -12.61
CA LEU A 39 2.97 9.28 -12.44
C LEU A 39 2.21 10.57 -12.79
N LEU A 40 2.17 11.51 -11.84
CA LEU A 40 1.51 12.79 -11.98
C LEU A 40 2.12 13.57 -13.16
N ALA A 41 1.28 14.10 -14.04
CA ALA A 41 1.73 14.88 -15.17
C ALA A 41 2.02 16.33 -14.75
N ALA A 42 3.22 16.82 -15.06
CA ALA A 42 3.55 18.24 -14.95
C ALA A 42 3.13 18.97 -16.24
N VAL A 43 2.62 20.18 -16.11
CA VAL A 43 2.36 21.07 -17.24
C VAL A 43 3.69 21.67 -17.67
N GLU A 44 4.04 21.53 -18.96
CA GLU A 44 5.22 22.18 -19.52
C GLU A 44 5.05 23.71 -19.46
N GLU A 45 6.00 24.40 -18.84
CA GLU A 45 6.05 25.85 -18.88
C GLU A 45 6.41 26.28 -20.32
N PRO A 46 5.78 27.31 -20.88
CA PRO A 46 6.20 27.83 -22.18
C PRO A 46 7.65 28.29 -22.09
N GLU A 47 8.48 27.79 -23.00
CA GLU A 47 9.88 28.15 -23.13
C GLU A 47 10.02 29.68 -23.18
N ALA A 48 10.82 30.21 -22.26
CA ALA A 48 11.07 31.66 -22.24
C ALA A 48 11.63 32.07 -23.58
N ALA A 49 11.04 33.08 -24.19
CA ALA A 49 11.53 33.64 -25.43
C ALA A 49 13.01 34.01 -25.31
N PRO A 50 13.84 33.78 -26.34
CA PRO A 50 15.28 34.01 -26.26
C PRO A 50 15.55 35.48 -25.94
N GLU A 51 16.41 35.74 -24.95
CA GLU A 51 16.92 37.08 -24.64
C GLU A 51 17.56 37.66 -25.90
N VAL A 52 17.00 38.75 -26.37
CA VAL A 52 17.55 39.53 -27.46
C VAL A 52 18.71 40.36 -26.90
N ASP A 53 19.93 40.05 -27.36
CA ASP A 53 21.19 40.70 -27.01
C ASP A 53 21.09 42.22 -27.31
N PRO A 54 21.29 43.12 -26.33
CA PRO A 54 21.20 44.56 -26.55
C PRO A 54 22.54 45.15 -27.01
N ALA A 55 22.93 44.86 -28.23
CA ALA A 55 24.06 45.61 -28.87
C ALA A 55 23.73 46.00 -30.29
N THR A 56 23.30 47.19 -30.43
CA THR A 56 23.47 48.16 -31.53
C THR A 56 22.19 48.94 -31.87
N SER A 57 22.05 50.11 -31.28
CA SER A 57 21.68 51.35 -32.06
C SER A 57 21.78 52.56 -31.14
N GLN A 58 22.78 53.39 -31.40
CA GLN A 58 22.85 54.76 -30.89
C GLN A 58 21.93 55.62 -31.77
N GLY A 59 20.90 56.20 -31.17
CA GLY A 59 20.08 57.27 -31.71
C GLY A 59 19.92 58.37 -30.67
N PRO A 60 19.72 59.68 -31.05
CA PRO A 60 19.92 60.83 -30.16
C PRO A 60 18.82 60.97 -29.08
N PRO A 61 19.07 61.78 -28.04
CA PRO A 61 18.21 61.81 -26.84
C PRO A 61 16.96 62.66 -27.14
N SER A 62 15.81 62.14 -26.81
CA SER A 62 14.53 62.86 -26.82
C SER A 62 13.77 62.61 -25.51
N GLU A 63 13.52 63.70 -24.82
CA GLU A 63 12.44 64.00 -23.87
C GLU A 63 12.11 62.98 -22.75
N GLU A 64 12.24 63.45 -21.51
CA GLU A 64 11.73 62.86 -20.28
C GLU A 64 10.25 62.44 -20.42
N ALA A 65 10.01 61.22 -20.76
CA ALA A 65 8.71 60.58 -20.52
C ALA A 65 8.75 59.94 -19.11
N GLN A 66 7.92 60.46 -18.22
CA GLN A 66 7.63 59.86 -16.91
C GLN A 66 7.30 58.37 -17.10
N GLN A 67 8.15 57.51 -16.57
CA GLN A 67 7.84 56.07 -16.44
C GLN A 67 6.60 55.93 -15.55
N PRO A 68 5.51 55.30 -16.06
CA PRO A 68 4.43 54.88 -15.18
C PRO A 68 5.01 53.92 -14.14
N ALA A 69 4.66 54.11 -12.89
CA ALA A 69 4.96 53.18 -11.82
C ALA A 69 4.65 51.78 -12.30
N ILE A 70 5.65 50.86 -12.22
CA ILE A 70 5.47 49.44 -12.48
C ILE A 70 4.53 48.96 -11.37
N GLY A 71 3.22 48.97 -11.66
CA GLY A 71 2.27 48.20 -10.87
C GLY A 71 2.75 46.73 -10.95
N GLU A 72 2.88 46.09 -9.85
CA GLU A 72 3.07 44.64 -9.82
C GLU A 72 1.89 44.02 -10.58
N ASP A 73 2.12 43.63 -11.82
CA ASP A 73 1.09 42.96 -12.64
C ASP A 73 0.70 41.66 -11.87
N GLU A 74 -0.57 41.60 -11.47
CA GLU A 74 -1.08 40.35 -10.89
C GLU A 74 -0.79 39.17 -11.85
N PRO A 75 -0.26 38.05 -11.35
CA PRO A 75 0.07 36.92 -12.21
C PRO A 75 -1.18 36.46 -12.97
N SER A 76 -1.00 36.12 -14.24
CA SER A 76 -2.11 35.65 -15.08
C SER A 76 -2.84 34.47 -14.45
N ALA A 77 -4.12 34.24 -14.81
CA ALA A 77 -4.89 33.09 -14.30
C ALA A 77 -4.13 31.77 -14.51
N ARG A 78 -3.51 31.60 -15.70
CA ARG A 78 -2.69 30.45 -16.03
C ARG A 78 -1.44 30.32 -15.12
N ALA A 79 -0.74 31.41 -14.85
CA ALA A 79 0.42 31.40 -13.96
C ALA A 79 0.04 31.01 -12.51
N ARG A 80 -1.12 31.50 -12.03
CA ARG A 80 -1.67 31.10 -10.73
C ARG A 80 -2.05 29.60 -10.73
N ALA A 81 -2.66 29.10 -11.78
CA ALA A 81 -3.01 27.66 -11.90
C ALA A 81 -1.76 26.78 -11.89
N LEU A 82 -0.71 27.14 -12.65
CA LEU A 82 0.56 26.40 -12.66
C LEU A 82 1.22 26.37 -11.27
N ALA A 83 1.24 27.49 -10.55
CA ALA A 83 1.78 27.53 -9.19
C ALA A 83 1.00 26.61 -8.23
N LYS A 84 -0.34 26.65 -8.28
CA LYS A 84 -1.20 25.77 -7.46
C LYS A 84 -1.02 24.29 -7.82
N ASN A 85 -0.94 23.97 -9.11
CA ASN A 85 -0.68 22.60 -9.56
C ASN A 85 0.66 22.07 -9.00
N ARG A 86 1.73 22.86 -9.04
CA ARG A 86 3.03 22.48 -8.47
C ARG A 86 2.95 22.21 -6.96
N THR A 87 2.26 23.08 -6.21
CA THR A 87 2.03 22.85 -4.78
C THR A 87 1.23 21.56 -4.53
N ALA A 88 0.16 21.34 -5.30
CA ALA A 88 -0.66 20.14 -5.17
C ALA A 88 0.13 18.86 -5.47
N LEU A 89 0.99 18.84 -6.49
CA LEU A 89 1.86 17.72 -6.80
C LEU A 89 2.81 17.39 -5.62
N GLY A 90 3.41 18.41 -5.00
CA GLY A 90 4.24 18.22 -3.81
C GLY A 90 3.48 17.65 -2.60
N LEU A 91 2.21 18.03 -2.42
CA LEU A 91 1.36 17.47 -1.35
C LEU A 91 0.98 16.02 -1.63
N LEU A 92 0.83 15.62 -2.89
CA LEU A 92 0.54 14.25 -3.27
C LEU A 92 1.74 13.31 -3.07
N GLU A 93 2.97 13.82 -3.16
CA GLU A 93 4.18 13.06 -2.86
C GLU A 93 4.32 12.74 -1.34
N GLY A 94 3.70 13.55 -0.48
CA GLY A 94 3.74 13.37 0.98
C GLY A 94 2.76 12.34 1.54
N GLU A 95 1.77 11.89 0.75
CA GLU A 95 0.74 10.88 1.08
C GLU A 95 -0.06 11.12 2.38
N GLU A 96 0.14 12.23 3.07
CA GLU A 96 -0.63 12.58 4.27
C GLU A 96 -2.08 12.92 3.92
N ARG A 97 -3.05 12.35 4.64
CA ARG A 97 -4.48 12.55 4.38
C ARG A 97 -4.91 14.02 4.31
N GLU A 98 -4.35 14.88 5.18
CA GLU A 98 -4.62 16.31 5.16
C GLU A 98 -4.05 16.96 3.90
N GLY A 99 -2.84 16.61 3.51
CA GLY A 99 -2.21 17.05 2.27
C GLY A 99 -2.97 16.60 1.02
N LEU A 100 -3.49 15.37 0.99
CA LEU A 100 -4.33 14.88 -0.11
C LEU A 100 -5.61 15.70 -0.26
N GLY A 101 -6.25 16.08 0.86
CA GLY A 101 -7.43 16.95 0.84
C GLY A 101 -7.14 18.33 0.27
N GLU A 102 -6.03 18.93 0.68
CA GLU A 102 -5.57 20.24 0.17
C GLU A 102 -5.18 20.15 -1.31
N ALA A 103 -4.50 19.08 -1.72
CA ALA A 103 -4.16 18.86 -3.13
C ALA A 103 -5.39 18.81 -4.03
N VAL A 104 -6.45 18.12 -3.61
CA VAL A 104 -7.73 18.10 -4.35
C VAL A 104 -8.30 19.51 -4.50
N GLN A 105 -8.32 20.32 -3.43
CA GLN A 105 -8.84 21.69 -3.49
C GLN A 105 -8.01 22.56 -4.43
N LEU A 106 -6.68 22.53 -4.34
CA LEU A 106 -5.80 23.28 -5.22
C LEU A 106 -5.99 22.92 -6.69
N LEU A 107 -6.18 21.62 -6.99
CA LEU A 107 -6.41 21.16 -8.36
C LEU A 107 -7.83 21.49 -8.88
N GLU A 108 -8.84 21.55 -8.01
CA GLU A 108 -10.17 22.08 -8.36
C GLU A 108 -10.05 23.55 -8.76
N GLU A 109 -9.32 24.35 -7.99
CA GLU A 109 -9.04 25.75 -8.34
C GLU A 109 -8.22 25.90 -9.66
N CYS A 110 -7.28 24.97 -9.93
CA CYS A 110 -6.58 24.96 -11.22
C CYS A 110 -7.53 24.75 -12.39
N CYS A 111 -8.48 23.82 -12.26
CA CYS A 111 -9.49 23.55 -13.28
C CYS A 111 -10.47 24.72 -13.45
N GLU A 112 -10.74 25.49 -12.39
CA GLU A 112 -11.54 26.75 -12.49
C GLU A 112 -10.78 27.85 -13.20
N LEU A 113 -9.48 27.98 -12.93
CA LEU A 113 -8.63 29.03 -13.54
C LEU A 113 -8.30 28.77 -15.02
N ASP A 114 -8.15 27.51 -15.40
CA ASP A 114 -7.90 27.10 -16.80
C ASP A 114 -8.65 25.79 -17.12
N PRO A 115 -9.96 25.86 -17.41
CA PRO A 115 -10.79 24.69 -17.67
C PRO A 115 -10.40 23.88 -18.92
N ALA A 116 -9.66 24.49 -19.84
CA ALA A 116 -9.23 23.83 -21.08
C ALA A 116 -8.02 22.92 -20.88
N GLU A 117 -7.26 23.11 -19.79
CA GLU A 117 -6.03 22.35 -19.55
C GLU A 117 -6.34 20.93 -19.07
N ALA A 118 -6.09 19.94 -19.93
CA ALA A 118 -6.38 18.53 -19.64
C ALA A 118 -5.52 17.97 -18.51
N VAL A 119 -4.29 18.47 -18.35
CA VAL A 119 -3.36 18.00 -17.32
C VAL A 119 -3.91 18.28 -15.92
N PHE A 120 -4.53 19.44 -15.69
CA PHE A 120 -5.12 19.75 -14.39
C PHE A 120 -6.27 18.82 -14.05
N ARG A 121 -7.15 18.49 -15.02
CA ARG A 121 -8.24 17.52 -14.80
C ARG A 121 -7.71 16.12 -14.49
N ARG A 122 -6.68 15.66 -15.22
CA ARG A 122 -6.05 14.38 -14.96
C ARG A 122 -5.40 14.34 -13.57
N ASN A 123 -4.63 15.35 -13.20
CA ASN A 123 -4.02 15.45 -11.87
C ASN A 123 -5.09 15.48 -10.77
N LEU A 124 -6.20 16.18 -10.99
CA LEU A 124 -7.35 16.20 -10.08
C LEU A 124 -7.98 14.81 -9.93
N ALA A 125 -8.11 14.06 -11.01
CA ALA A 125 -8.61 12.69 -10.97
C ALA A 125 -7.68 11.79 -10.14
N VAL A 126 -6.36 11.88 -10.33
CA VAL A 126 -5.36 11.15 -9.54
C VAL A 126 -5.42 11.55 -8.06
N ALA A 127 -5.51 12.85 -7.75
CA ALA A 127 -5.61 13.34 -6.37
C ALA A 127 -6.90 12.85 -5.67
N ARG A 128 -8.03 12.85 -6.39
CA ARG A 128 -9.30 12.31 -5.88
C ARG A 128 -9.21 10.81 -5.60
N ALA A 129 -8.53 10.05 -6.49
CA ALA A 129 -8.32 8.63 -6.28
C ALA A 129 -7.43 8.35 -5.06
N ALA A 130 -6.33 9.09 -4.89
CA ALA A 130 -5.45 8.98 -3.72
C ALA A 130 -6.19 9.33 -2.41
N LEU A 131 -6.97 10.41 -2.40
CA LEU A 131 -7.78 10.76 -1.23
C LEU A 131 -8.87 9.70 -0.95
N ALA A 132 -9.46 9.10 -1.99
CA ALA A 132 -10.43 8.03 -1.85
C ALA A 132 -9.79 6.79 -1.19
N ASP A 133 -8.58 6.41 -1.61
CA ASP A 133 -7.82 5.32 -0.99
C ASP A 133 -7.55 5.59 0.51
N ALA A 134 -7.18 6.80 0.88
CA ALA A 134 -6.96 7.19 2.27
C ALA A 134 -8.24 7.23 3.14
N LEU A 135 -9.42 7.21 2.51
CA LEU A 135 -10.71 7.31 3.19
C LEU A 135 -11.50 6.00 3.23
N VAL A 136 -11.31 5.10 2.26
CA VAL A 136 -12.17 3.91 2.08
C VAL A 136 -12.14 2.97 3.28
N ASP A 137 -11.01 2.88 3.95
CA ASP A 137 -10.79 2.00 5.10
C ASP A 137 -11.00 2.70 6.45
N SER A 138 -11.56 3.92 6.42
CA SER A 138 -11.93 4.62 7.65
C SER A 138 -13.02 3.83 8.40
N PRO A 139 -12.92 3.71 9.73
CA PRO A 139 -14.03 3.19 10.55
C PRO A 139 -15.30 4.07 10.44
N ASN A 140 -15.15 5.35 10.05
CA ASN A 140 -16.28 6.24 9.84
C ASN A 140 -16.99 5.93 8.51
N ALA A 141 -18.30 5.63 8.57
CA ALA A 141 -19.12 5.34 7.40
C ALA A 141 -19.20 6.52 6.41
N ASP A 142 -19.18 7.77 6.90
CA ASP A 142 -19.24 8.96 6.06
C ASP A 142 -17.94 9.10 5.24
N ASP A 143 -16.80 8.76 5.82
CA ASP A 143 -15.51 8.75 5.09
C ASP A 143 -15.53 7.70 3.97
N ARG A 144 -16.03 6.49 4.24
CA ARG A 144 -16.15 5.44 3.21
C ARG A 144 -17.11 5.84 2.09
N ALA A 145 -18.25 6.46 2.42
CA ALA A 145 -19.17 6.99 1.41
C ALA A 145 -18.51 8.10 0.58
N ARG A 146 -17.72 8.98 1.22
CA ARG A 146 -16.95 10.02 0.55
C ARG A 146 -15.88 9.43 -0.38
N ALA A 147 -15.20 8.34 0.01
CA ALA A 147 -14.23 7.63 -0.83
C ALA A 147 -14.86 7.17 -2.14
N VAL A 148 -16.01 6.50 -2.07
CA VAL A 148 -16.77 6.06 -3.25
C VAL A 148 -17.11 7.26 -4.16
N ALA A 149 -17.64 8.35 -3.61
CA ALA A 149 -18.01 9.54 -4.37
C ALA A 149 -16.79 10.24 -5.03
N LEU A 150 -15.63 10.23 -4.37
CA LEU A 150 -14.39 10.77 -4.94
C LEU A 150 -13.91 9.93 -6.11
N LEU A 151 -13.94 8.60 -5.98
CA LEU A 151 -13.52 7.70 -7.08
C LEU A 151 -14.47 7.77 -8.27
N GLU A 152 -15.79 7.90 -8.04
CA GLU A 152 -16.77 8.15 -9.09
C GLU A 152 -16.47 9.44 -9.89
N ARG A 153 -16.09 10.50 -9.19
CA ARG A 153 -15.72 11.77 -9.84
C ARG A 153 -14.40 11.65 -10.59
N ALA A 154 -13.42 10.91 -10.06
CA ALA A 154 -12.14 10.69 -10.72
C ALA A 154 -12.31 10.01 -12.09
N LEU A 155 -13.25 9.06 -12.20
CA LEU A 155 -13.55 8.33 -13.44
C LEU A 155 -14.00 9.22 -14.61
N THR A 156 -14.50 10.42 -14.36
CA THR A 156 -14.96 11.31 -15.43
C THR A 156 -13.81 11.86 -16.28
N ASP A 157 -12.62 11.96 -15.69
CA ASP A 157 -11.44 12.60 -16.28
C ASP A 157 -10.30 11.61 -16.60
N LEU A 158 -10.57 10.31 -16.50
CA LEU A 158 -9.66 9.21 -16.84
C LEU A 158 -10.16 8.45 -18.07
N ASP A 159 -9.23 7.81 -18.79
CA ASP A 159 -9.51 6.98 -19.95
C ASP A 159 -8.62 5.73 -19.97
N GLY A 160 -8.81 4.86 -20.96
CA GLY A 160 -7.99 3.68 -21.19
C GLY A 160 -7.89 2.72 -19.99
N GLU A 161 -6.68 2.21 -19.75
CA GLU A 161 -6.40 1.24 -18.69
C GLU A 161 -6.58 1.82 -17.29
N GLU A 162 -6.25 3.10 -17.09
CA GLU A 162 -6.40 3.80 -15.81
C GLU A 162 -7.87 3.82 -15.37
N ARG A 163 -8.76 4.18 -16.30
CA ARG A 163 -10.20 4.17 -16.06
C ARG A 163 -10.70 2.77 -15.72
N ALA A 164 -10.31 1.76 -16.49
CA ALA A 164 -10.74 0.37 -16.26
C ALA A 164 -10.30 -0.15 -14.89
N ALA A 165 -9.07 0.15 -14.45
CA ALA A 165 -8.57 -0.23 -13.13
C ALA A 165 -9.37 0.45 -12.01
N MET A 166 -9.69 1.73 -12.16
CA MET A 166 -10.50 2.48 -11.19
C MET A 166 -11.96 2.00 -11.15
N GLU A 167 -12.56 1.66 -12.29
CA GLU A 167 -13.91 1.07 -12.36
C GLU A 167 -13.97 -0.27 -11.62
N ALA A 168 -12.98 -1.14 -11.83
CA ALA A 168 -12.91 -2.43 -11.12
C ALA A 168 -12.75 -2.25 -9.61
N ARG A 169 -11.97 -1.25 -9.17
CA ARG A 169 -11.82 -0.89 -7.76
C ARG A 169 -13.12 -0.38 -7.15
N LEU A 170 -13.78 0.53 -7.83
CA LEU A 170 -15.07 1.08 -7.41
C LEU A 170 -16.14 -0.01 -7.26
N GLU A 171 -16.18 -0.95 -8.18
CA GLU A 171 -17.12 -2.08 -8.12
C GLU A 171 -16.84 -2.98 -6.91
N ARG A 172 -15.57 -3.27 -6.62
CA ARG A 172 -15.21 -4.00 -5.40
C ARG A 172 -15.67 -3.27 -4.15
N TRP A 173 -15.37 -1.98 -4.01
CA TRP A 173 -15.78 -1.20 -2.84
C TRP A 173 -17.30 -1.16 -2.67
N ARG A 174 -18.04 -1.01 -3.77
CA ARG A 174 -19.51 -1.06 -3.74
C ARG A 174 -20.03 -2.43 -3.32
N SER A 175 -19.44 -3.50 -3.84
CA SER A 175 -19.82 -4.86 -3.49
C SER A 175 -19.52 -5.17 -2.02
N GLN A 176 -18.37 -4.73 -1.51
CA GLN A 176 -18.02 -4.84 -0.09
C GLN A 176 -18.99 -4.02 0.76
N ALA A 177 -19.17 -2.75 0.44
CA ALA A 177 -20.07 -1.85 1.20
C ALA A 177 -21.51 -2.38 1.21
N ALA A 178 -22.03 -2.87 0.08
CA ALA A 178 -23.38 -3.44 -0.01
C ALA A 178 -23.52 -4.75 0.78
N HIS A 179 -22.45 -5.55 0.85
CA HIS A 179 -22.44 -6.77 1.66
C HIS A 179 -22.33 -6.47 3.16
N GLU A 180 -21.56 -5.45 3.53
CA GLU A 180 -21.35 -5.01 4.91
C GLU A 180 -22.48 -4.11 5.42
N ASP A 181 -23.43 -3.74 4.55
CA ASP A 181 -24.59 -2.94 4.95
C ASP A 181 -25.44 -3.72 5.97
N GLY A 182 -25.65 -3.12 7.13
CA GLY A 182 -26.34 -3.77 8.24
C GLY A 182 -25.48 -4.71 9.11
N PHE A 183 -24.17 -4.80 8.87
CA PHE A 183 -23.29 -5.55 9.76
C PHE A 183 -23.34 -5.01 11.19
N PHE A 184 -23.37 -5.92 12.13
CA PHE A 184 -23.21 -5.59 13.54
C PHE A 184 -21.79 -5.09 13.78
N THR A 185 -21.66 -4.01 14.54
CA THR A 185 -20.37 -3.42 14.91
C THR A 185 -20.16 -3.49 16.40
N SER A 186 -19.03 -3.98 16.82
CA SER A 186 -18.58 -3.96 18.20
C SER A 186 -17.08 -3.64 18.26
N GLY A 187 -16.44 -3.79 19.39
CA GLY A 187 -15.01 -3.63 19.47
C GLY A 187 -14.51 -3.12 20.81
N ASN A 188 -13.25 -2.70 20.79
CA ASN A 188 -12.52 -2.14 21.91
C ASN A 188 -11.87 -0.79 21.53
N PRO A 189 -11.06 -0.15 22.37
CA PRO A 189 -10.42 1.12 22.02
C PRO A 189 -9.53 1.08 20.77
N ARG A 190 -9.00 -0.09 20.37
CA ARG A 190 -8.03 -0.26 19.27
C ARG A 190 -8.66 -0.80 18.01
N PHE A 191 -9.67 -1.67 18.15
CA PHE A 191 -10.26 -2.40 17.03
C PHE A 191 -11.75 -2.12 16.93
N GLU A 192 -12.23 -1.91 15.71
CA GLU A 192 -13.64 -1.95 15.36
C GLU A 192 -13.90 -3.25 14.60
N LEU A 193 -14.70 -4.13 15.18
CA LEU A 193 -15.09 -5.39 14.58
C LEU A 193 -16.43 -5.22 13.88
N ALA A 194 -16.53 -5.66 12.61
CA ALA A 194 -17.78 -5.65 11.87
C ALA A 194 -18.05 -7.06 11.28
N TYR A 195 -19.30 -7.53 11.42
CA TYR A 195 -19.69 -8.85 10.91
C TYR A 195 -21.22 -8.97 10.77
N ASP A 196 -21.66 -9.93 9.95
CA ASP A 196 -23.07 -10.28 9.82
C ASP A 196 -23.58 -10.93 11.12
N GLY A 197 -24.38 -10.19 11.87
CA GLY A 197 -24.94 -10.62 13.16
C GLY A 197 -25.93 -11.77 13.07
N ASP A 198 -26.44 -12.13 11.91
CA ASP A 198 -27.35 -13.28 11.72
C ASP A 198 -26.61 -14.63 11.76
N HIS A 199 -25.28 -14.61 11.55
CA HIS A 199 -24.43 -15.80 11.59
C HIS A 199 -23.88 -16.05 12.99
N ARG A 200 -24.26 -17.19 13.57
CA ARG A 200 -23.86 -17.54 14.94
C ARG A 200 -22.36 -17.71 15.08
N GLU A 201 -21.71 -18.34 14.09
CA GLU A 201 -20.27 -18.59 14.07
C GLU A 201 -19.45 -17.30 14.15
N LEU A 202 -19.91 -16.23 13.52
CA LEU A 202 -19.27 -14.91 13.56
C LEU A 202 -19.43 -14.26 14.95
N ARG A 203 -20.64 -14.34 15.54
CA ARG A 203 -20.88 -13.84 16.90
C ARG A 203 -20.06 -14.59 17.95
N ASP A 204 -20.00 -15.90 17.82
CA ASP A 204 -19.25 -16.75 18.78
C ASP A 204 -17.72 -16.49 18.68
N ALA A 205 -17.24 -16.04 17.51
CA ALA A 205 -15.82 -15.70 17.28
C ALA A 205 -15.40 -14.32 17.84
N GLU A 206 -16.34 -13.40 18.08
CA GLU A 206 -16.06 -11.99 18.41
C GLU A 206 -15.09 -11.82 19.58
N ALA A 207 -15.43 -12.40 20.74
CA ALA A 207 -14.65 -12.20 21.95
C ALA A 207 -13.24 -12.83 21.84
N ASP A 208 -13.13 -14.03 21.26
CA ASP A 208 -11.87 -14.72 21.04
C ASP A 208 -10.99 -13.93 20.06
N LEU A 209 -11.57 -13.39 19.00
CA LEU A 209 -10.85 -12.60 18.01
C LEU A 209 -10.29 -11.30 18.59
N LEU A 210 -11.11 -10.57 19.36
CA LEU A 210 -10.66 -9.33 20.02
C LEU A 210 -9.52 -9.59 21.00
N GLU A 211 -9.57 -10.70 21.75
CA GLU A 211 -8.49 -11.09 22.66
C GLU A 211 -7.20 -11.42 21.87
N ARG A 212 -7.30 -12.15 20.75
CA ARG A 212 -6.16 -12.50 19.87
C ARG A 212 -5.54 -11.25 19.25
N LEU A 213 -6.37 -10.32 18.75
CA LEU A 213 -5.93 -9.04 18.18
C LEU A 213 -5.21 -8.19 19.23
N ASP A 214 -5.75 -8.08 20.45
CA ASP A 214 -5.11 -7.33 21.53
C ASP A 214 -3.77 -7.95 21.91
N ARG A 215 -3.69 -9.27 21.99
CA ARG A 215 -2.44 -9.98 22.28
C ARG A 215 -1.42 -9.76 21.17
N ALA A 216 -1.82 -9.93 19.91
CA ALA A 216 -0.96 -9.67 18.76
C ALA A 216 -0.47 -8.22 18.73
N TYR A 217 -1.34 -7.26 19.04
CA TYR A 217 -1.00 -5.85 19.10
C TYR A 217 0.05 -5.53 20.18
N GLN A 218 -0.10 -6.11 21.37
CA GLN A 218 0.89 -5.91 22.44
C GLN A 218 2.24 -6.51 22.05
N ASP A 219 2.25 -7.74 21.54
CA ASP A 219 3.48 -8.40 21.11
C ASP A 219 4.20 -7.60 20.00
N LEU A 220 3.46 -7.12 19.00
CA LEU A 220 4.02 -6.33 17.91
C LEU A 220 4.46 -4.94 18.41
N GLY A 221 3.68 -4.30 19.27
CA GLY A 221 4.04 -3.02 19.87
C GLY A 221 5.36 -3.07 20.63
N GLU A 222 5.62 -4.15 21.37
CA GLU A 222 6.91 -4.38 22.03
C GLU A 222 8.06 -4.57 21.03
N LEU A 223 7.81 -5.27 19.92
CA LEU A 223 8.82 -5.50 18.88
C LEU A 223 9.16 -4.25 18.08
N PHE A 224 8.15 -3.47 17.69
CA PHE A 224 8.34 -2.20 16.98
C PHE A 224 8.76 -1.05 17.90
N GLY A 225 8.60 -1.18 19.23
CA GLY A 225 8.81 -0.12 20.19
C GLY A 225 7.80 1.02 20.11
N ALA A 226 6.64 0.80 19.49
CA ALA A 226 5.58 1.78 19.26
C ALA A 226 4.20 1.14 19.18
N PHE A 227 3.15 1.92 19.51
CA PHE A 227 1.76 1.47 19.55
C PHE A 227 0.87 2.36 18.68
N PRO A 228 0.78 2.12 17.35
CA PRO A 228 0.24 3.08 16.37
C PRO A 228 -1.30 3.17 16.31
N LEU A 229 -2.06 2.37 17.08
CA LEU A 229 -3.52 2.37 17.08
C LEU A 229 -4.17 3.17 18.21
N GLU A 230 -3.40 3.96 18.97
CA GLU A 230 -3.94 4.71 20.12
C GLU A 230 -4.90 5.83 19.70
N GLU A 231 -4.65 6.45 18.54
CA GLU A 231 -5.44 7.59 18.05
C GLU A 231 -6.58 7.19 17.10
N ARG A 232 -6.44 6.08 16.39
CA ARG A 232 -7.39 5.63 15.38
C ARG A 232 -7.55 4.12 15.40
N ARG A 233 -8.78 3.67 15.66
CA ARG A 233 -9.13 2.25 15.62
C ARG A 233 -8.80 1.65 14.24
N LEU A 234 -8.40 0.39 14.27
CA LEU A 234 -8.29 -0.42 13.07
C LEU A 234 -9.58 -1.20 12.87
N ARG A 235 -10.14 -1.11 11.68
CA ARG A 235 -11.31 -1.87 11.29
C ARG A 235 -10.92 -3.31 10.97
N VAL A 236 -11.71 -4.26 11.49
CA VAL A 236 -11.56 -5.69 11.23
C VAL A 236 -12.91 -6.24 10.81
N VAL A 237 -13.01 -6.83 9.64
CA VAL A 237 -14.26 -7.39 9.10
C VAL A 237 -14.19 -8.90 9.09
N LEU A 238 -15.18 -9.54 9.71
CA LEU A 238 -15.32 -10.99 9.65
C LEU A 238 -16.27 -11.37 8.53
N TYR A 239 -15.78 -12.15 7.61
CA TYR A 239 -16.59 -12.76 6.56
C TYR A 239 -16.76 -14.26 6.82
N ARG A 240 -17.82 -14.84 6.30
CA ARG A 240 -17.86 -16.27 6.04
C ARG A 240 -16.82 -16.59 4.96
N ALA A 241 -16.23 -17.78 5.03
CA ALA A 241 -15.13 -18.15 4.11
C ALA A 241 -15.51 -18.02 2.63
N GLU A 242 -16.77 -18.30 2.27
CA GLU A 242 -17.29 -18.15 0.92
C GLU A 242 -17.42 -16.69 0.47
N ASP A 243 -17.83 -15.80 1.38
CA ASP A 243 -17.96 -14.36 1.11
C ASP A 243 -16.60 -13.69 1.03
N PHE A 244 -15.66 -14.11 1.88
CA PHE A 244 -14.28 -13.63 1.83
C PHE A 244 -13.67 -13.80 0.43
N THR A 245 -13.72 -15.02 -0.12
CA THR A 245 -13.18 -15.29 -1.45
C THR A 245 -13.85 -14.45 -2.53
N ARG A 246 -15.18 -14.34 -2.47
CA ARG A 246 -15.97 -13.60 -3.47
C ARG A 246 -15.70 -12.09 -3.44
N LEU A 247 -15.54 -11.50 -2.24
CA LEU A 247 -15.43 -10.05 -2.04
C LEU A 247 -13.99 -9.53 -2.14
N THR A 248 -13.01 -10.36 -1.76
CA THR A 248 -11.59 -9.98 -1.82
C THR A 248 -10.92 -10.38 -3.13
N GLY A 249 -11.50 -11.35 -3.85
CA GLY A 249 -10.87 -11.98 -5.02
C GLY A 249 -9.70 -12.90 -4.64
N LEU A 250 -9.46 -13.13 -3.34
CA LEU A 250 -8.41 -14.01 -2.86
C LEU A 250 -8.92 -15.44 -2.74
N GLY A 251 -8.07 -16.43 -3.04
CA GLY A 251 -8.43 -17.84 -2.96
C GLY A 251 -8.65 -18.32 -1.51
N HIS A 252 -9.24 -19.50 -1.35
CA HIS A 252 -9.50 -20.14 -0.04
C HIS A 252 -8.25 -20.36 0.84
N TRP A 253 -7.08 -20.13 0.28
CA TRP A 253 -5.80 -20.25 0.97
C TRP A 253 -5.42 -19.00 1.76
N ALA A 254 -5.98 -17.85 1.41
CA ALA A 254 -5.72 -16.63 2.13
C ALA A 254 -6.42 -16.69 3.50
N GLY A 255 -5.65 -16.64 4.55
CA GLY A 255 -6.15 -16.64 5.92
C GLY A 255 -6.68 -15.28 6.36
N GLY A 256 -6.31 -14.22 5.64
CA GLY A 256 -6.71 -12.84 5.86
C GLY A 256 -6.17 -11.95 4.74
N VAL A 257 -6.46 -10.66 4.83
CA VAL A 257 -5.87 -9.61 4.01
C VAL A 257 -5.95 -8.28 4.74
N PHE A 258 -4.89 -7.47 4.59
CA PHE A 258 -4.86 -6.09 5.03
C PHE A 258 -4.78 -5.17 3.78
N ASP A 259 -5.75 -4.30 3.65
CA ASP A 259 -5.81 -3.23 2.65
C ASP A 259 -6.26 -1.91 3.30
N GLY A 260 -5.76 -1.64 4.53
CA GLY A 260 -6.24 -0.59 5.42
C GLY A 260 -7.31 -1.10 6.41
N THR A 261 -8.02 -2.16 6.04
CA THR A 261 -8.93 -2.94 6.88
C THR A 261 -8.44 -4.39 6.93
N ILE A 262 -8.38 -5.00 8.11
CA ILE A 262 -8.12 -6.44 8.21
C ILE A 262 -9.41 -7.18 7.89
N ARG A 263 -9.40 -8.07 6.89
CA ARG A 263 -10.52 -8.97 6.57
C ARG A 263 -10.13 -10.41 6.85
N VAL A 264 -10.98 -11.10 7.60
CA VAL A 264 -10.69 -12.47 8.09
C VAL A 264 -11.84 -13.40 7.74
N PRO A 265 -11.56 -14.55 7.08
CA PRO A 265 -12.56 -15.57 6.88
C PRO A 265 -12.75 -16.41 8.14
N ILE A 266 -14.00 -16.59 8.56
CA ILE A 266 -14.39 -17.48 9.65
C ILE A 266 -15.14 -18.68 9.06
N GLY A 267 -14.64 -19.87 9.32
CA GLY A 267 -15.28 -21.11 8.89
C GLY A 267 -16.49 -21.48 9.74
N ALA A 268 -17.30 -22.42 9.26
CA ALA A 268 -18.46 -22.94 10.00
C ALA A 268 -18.07 -23.64 11.31
N GLU A 269 -16.83 -24.10 11.45
CA GLU A 269 -16.28 -24.71 12.67
C GLU A 269 -15.75 -23.66 13.68
N GLY A 270 -15.87 -22.38 13.35
CA GLY A 270 -15.38 -21.26 14.14
C GLY A 270 -13.95 -20.85 13.77
N VAL A 271 -13.21 -20.38 14.77
CA VAL A 271 -11.88 -19.79 14.61
C VAL A 271 -10.82 -20.87 14.33
N ASP A 272 -10.13 -20.78 13.21
CA ASP A 272 -9.01 -21.67 12.88
C ASP A 272 -7.84 -21.46 13.87
N PRO A 273 -7.20 -22.53 14.37
CA PRO A 273 -6.01 -22.41 15.22
C PRO A 273 -4.84 -21.61 14.60
N ARG A 274 -4.78 -21.53 13.26
CA ARG A 274 -3.75 -20.76 12.55
C ARG A 274 -4.04 -19.27 12.52
N LEU A 275 -5.22 -18.85 12.97
CA LEU A 275 -5.64 -17.45 12.91
C LEU A 275 -4.70 -16.51 13.67
N ASP A 276 -4.09 -16.95 14.77
CA ASP A 276 -3.10 -16.13 15.50
C ASP A 276 -1.96 -15.65 14.59
N GLY A 277 -1.42 -16.57 13.77
CA GLY A 277 -0.38 -16.24 12.80
C GLY A 277 -0.89 -15.27 11.74
N VAL A 278 -2.06 -15.53 11.19
CA VAL A 278 -2.71 -14.64 10.20
C VAL A 278 -2.93 -13.24 10.76
N LEU A 279 -3.51 -13.13 11.96
CA LEU A 279 -3.74 -11.83 12.58
C LEU A 279 -2.43 -11.06 12.84
N ARG A 280 -1.37 -11.76 13.24
CA ARG A 280 -0.05 -11.14 13.41
C ARG A 280 0.52 -10.67 12.07
N HIS A 281 0.35 -11.44 11.00
CA HIS A 281 0.76 -11.09 9.65
C HIS A 281 0.06 -9.79 9.20
N GLU A 282 -1.28 -9.81 9.19
CA GLU A 282 -2.07 -8.67 8.71
C GLU A 282 -1.89 -7.43 9.61
N LEU A 283 -1.80 -7.64 10.92
CA LEU A 283 -1.58 -6.55 11.86
C LEU A 283 -0.17 -5.94 11.71
N SER A 284 0.83 -6.75 11.32
CA SER A 284 2.18 -6.22 11.06
C SER A 284 2.21 -5.26 9.87
N HIS A 285 1.43 -5.52 8.83
CA HIS A 285 1.26 -4.58 7.72
C HIS A 285 0.66 -3.25 8.19
N ALA A 286 -0.35 -3.30 9.09
CA ALA A 286 -0.92 -2.09 9.69
C ALA A 286 0.09 -1.31 10.53
N PHE A 287 0.98 -2.00 11.26
CA PHE A 287 2.08 -1.35 11.99
C PHE A 287 3.07 -0.66 11.05
N VAL A 288 3.53 -1.38 10.04
CA VAL A 288 4.47 -0.83 9.04
C VAL A 288 3.87 0.38 8.32
N GLU A 289 2.62 0.29 7.88
CA GLU A 289 1.92 1.40 7.22
C GLU A 289 1.80 2.62 8.14
N ARG A 290 1.34 2.42 9.37
CA ARG A 290 1.09 3.51 10.32
C ARG A 290 2.36 4.17 10.83
N LEU A 291 3.42 3.39 11.04
CA LEU A 291 4.69 3.87 11.54
C LEU A 291 5.61 4.38 10.42
N GLY A 292 5.48 3.83 9.20
CA GLY A 292 6.36 4.11 8.07
C GLY A 292 5.72 4.98 6.98
N GLY A 293 4.46 5.44 7.14
CA GLY A 293 3.81 6.30 6.15
C GLY A 293 3.63 5.66 4.77
N GLY A 294 3.51 4.32 4.70
CA GLY A 294 3.26 3.61 3.44
C GLY A 294 4.48 3.40 2.51
N ALA A 295 5.65 3.92 2.86
CA ALA A 295 6.85 3.89 2.01
C ALA A 295 7.66 2.57 2.05
N CYS A 296 7.17 1.52 2.74
CA CYS A 296 7.88 0.26 2.87
C CYS A 296 7.76 -0.57 1.57
N PRO A 297 8.88 -1.00 0.95
CA PRO A 297 8.84 -1.84 -0.23
C PRO A 297 8.26 -3.23 0.07
N ALA A 298 7.59 -3.84 -0.92
CA ALA A 298 6.86 -5.08 -0.71
C ALA A 298 7.74 -6.22 -0.16
N TRP A 299 9.00 -6.35 -0.61
CA TRP A 299 9.90 -7.40 -0.10
C TRP A 299 10.14 -7.31 1.42
N LEU A 300 10.27 -6.09 1.94
CA LEU A 300 10.53 -5.88 3.36
C LEU A 300 9.24 -6.05 4.17
N ASN A 301 8.14 -5.49 3.69
CA ASN A 301 6.84 -5.60 4.31
C ASN A 301 6.38 -7.07 4.41
N GLU A 302 6.39 -7.79 3.29
CA GLU A 302 5.98 -9.20 3.23
C GLU A 302 6.95 -10.14 3.95
N GLY A 303 8.25 -9.90 3.82
CA GLY A 303 9.26 -10.70 4.50
C GLY A 303 9.17 -10.57 6.01
N LEU A 304 8.94 -9.35 6.51
CA LEU A 304 8.76 -9.08 7.94
C LEU A 304 7.45 -9.69 8.46
N ALA A 305 6.34 -9.53 7.71
CA ALA A 305 5.05 -10.10 8.06
C ALA A 305 5.12 -11.63 8.19
N GLN A 306 5.75 -12.33 7.23
CA GLN A 306 5.96 -13.78 7.29
C GLN A 306 6.79 -14.23 8.51
N ILE A 307 7.76 -13.43 8.95
CA ILE A 307 8.55 -13.71 10.15
C ILE A 307 7.70 -13.51 11.40
N LEU A 308 6.86 -12.48 11.42
CA LEU A 308 6.01 -12.11 12.55
C LEU A 308 4.78 -13.00 12.72
N GLU A 309 4.40 -13.81 11.72
CA GLU A 309 3.37 -14.84 11.86
C GLU A 309 3.64 -15.77 13.06
N GLU A 310 4.90 -16.05 13.34
CA GLU A 310 5.29 -16.94 14.43
C GLU A 310 5.60 -16.12 15.70
N GLN A 311 5.04 -16.56 16.84
CA GLN A 311 5.35 -15.94 18.15
C GLN A 311 6.82 -16.09 18.54
N ARG A 312 7.49 -17.09 17.98
CA ARG A 312 8.93 -17.32 18.15
C ARG A 312 9.57 -17.33 16.78
N PHE A 313 10.53 -16.46 16.57
CA PHE A 313 11.30 -16.37 15.34
C PHE A 313 12.05 -17.68 15.05
N ASP A 314 11.35 -18.67 14.51
CA ASP A 314 11.97 -19.91 14.06
C ASP A 314 12.53 -19.75 12.65
N ARG A 315 13.85 -19.82 12.52
CA ARG A 315 14.55 -19.73 11.23
C ARG A 315 14.23 -20.86 10.26
N ARG A 316 13.54 -21.91 10.72
CA ARG A 316 13.26 -23.09 9.89
C ARG A 316 12.51 -22.71 8.59
N ARG A 317 11.53 -21.78 8.65
CA ARG A 317 10.81 -21.31 7.46
C ARG A 317 11.77 -20.60 6.50
N ALA A 318 12.62 -19.71 6.99
CA ALA A 318 13.60 -19.00 6.17
C ALA A 318 14.66 -19.94 5.57
N GLU A 319 15.08 -20.98 6.29
CA GLU A 319 15.97 -22.03 5.78
C GLU A 319 15.32 -22.86 4.66
N VAL A 320 14.04 -23.20 4.81
CA VAL A 320 13.24 -23.86 3.75
C VAL A 320 13.09 -22.95 2.54
N ALA A 321 12.78 -21.68 2.74
CA ALA A 321 12.71 -20.69 1.66
C ALA A 321 14.05 -20.58 0.92
N ARG A 322 15.17 -20.43 1.65
CA ARG A 322 16.53 -20.41 1.05
C ARG A 322 16.83 -21.67 0.24
N ALA A 323 16.46 -22.83 0.71
CA ALA A 323 16.67 -24.07 -0.03
C ALA A 323 15.87 -24.10 -1.34
N ALA A 324 14.61 -23.59 -1.32
CA ALA A 324 13.75 -23.49 -2.49
C ALA A 324 14.29 -22.48 -3.53
N LEU A 325 14.92 -21.39 -3.08
CA LEU A 325 15.47 -20.34 -3.96
C LEU A 325 16.59 -20.82 -4.89
N ARG A 326 17.23 -21.95 -4.60
CA ARG A 326 18.26 -22.53 -5.49
C ARG A 326 17.72 -22.93 -6.85
N THR A 327 16.43 -23.19 -6.95
CA THR A 327 15.77 -23.62 -8.20
C THR A 327 14.65 -22.69 -8.63
N ALA A 328 14.29 -21.71 -7.80
CA ALA A 328 13.25 -20.73 -8.08
C ALA A 328 13.72 -19.68 -9.09
N PRO A 329 12.80 -18.97 -9.75
CA PRO A 329 13.14 -17.81 -10.57
C PRO A 329 13.98 -16.79 -9.82
N ARG A 330 15.06 -16.31 -10.44
CA ARG A 330 15.85 -15.22 -9.90
C ARG A 330 15.10 -13.91 -10.09
N LEU A 331 14.97 -13.16 -9.02
CA LEU A 331 14.38 -11.82 -9.00
C LEU A 331 15.42 -10.83 -8.51
N GLY A 332 15.43 -9.63 -9.09
CA GLY A 332 16.21 -8.51 -8.57
C GLY A 332 15.49 -7.83 -7.40
N LEU A 333 16.21 -7.07 -6.58
CA LEU A 333 15.58 -6.32 -5.48
C LEU A 333 14.52 -5.35 -6.02
N ALA A 334 14.78 -4.72 -7.16
CA ALA A 334 13.85 -3.83 -7.84
C ALA A 334 12.54 -4.51 -8.29
N ASP A 335 12.59 -5.81 -8.65
CA ASP A 335 11.37 -6.59 -8.96
C ASP A 335 10.47 -6.78 -7.72
N LEU A 336 11.06 -6.71 -6.53
CA LEU A 336 10.41 -6.97 -5.24
C LEU A 336 9.98 -5.69 -4.51
N GLU A 337 10.20 -4.51 -5.08
CA GLU A 337 9.78 -3.24 -4.47
C GLU A 337 8.26 -3.03 -4.51
N ARG A 338 7.61 -3.56 -5.57
CA ARG A 338 6.17 -3.40 -5.81
C ARG A 338 5.37 -4.63 -5.38
N PRO A 339 4.05 -4.52 -5.20
CA PRO A 339 3.19 -5.65 -4.90
C PRO A 339 3.37 -6.81 -5.88
N PHE A 340 3.51 -8.03 -5.36
CA PHE A 340 3.94 -9.21 -6.15
C PHE A 340 2.90 -9.69 -7.17
N VAL A 341 1.64 -9.28 -7.03
CA VAL A 341 0.59 -9.54 -8.04
C VAL A 341 0.97 -9.00 -9.42
N GLY A 342 1.83 -7.98 -9.49
CA GLY A 342 2.34 -7.42 -10.74
C GLY A 342 3.42 -8.25 -11.44
N LEU A 343 3.93 -9.33 -10.84
CA LEU A 343 4.97 -10.18 -11.42
C LEU A 343 4.47 -11.13 -12.53
N GLY A 344 3.16 -11.23 -12.72
CA GLY A 344 2.52 -11.81 -13.90
C GLY A 344 2.38 -13.33 -13.91
N ASP A 345 3.21 -14.09 -13.20
CA ASP A 345 3.07 -15.53 -13.07
C ASP A 345 3.26 -16.00 -11.63
N GLU A 346 2.62 -17.09 -11.31
CA GLU A 346 2.51 -17.63 -9.98
C GLU A 346 3.84 -18.15 -9.41
N GLU A 347 4.70 -18.70 -10.25
CA GLU A 347 6.01 -19.18 -9.83
C GLU A 347 6.88 -18.01 -9.39
N ARG A 348 6.84 -16.89 -10.12
CA ARG A 348 7.52 -15.64 -9.74
C ARG A 348 6.92 -15.02 -8.48
N ILE A 349 5.59 -15.01 -8.35
CA ILE A 349 4.93 -14.52 -7.13
C ILE A 349 5.37 -15.34 -5.92
N ARG A 350 5.33 -16.67 -6.01
CA ARG A 350 5.80 -17.57 -4.95
C ARG A 350 7.27 -17.34 -4.64
N ALA A 351 8.10 -17.20 -5.66
CA ALA A 351 9.52 -16.91 -5.50
C ALA A 351 9.72 -15.56 -4.78
N ALA A 352 8.93 -14.54 -5.09
CA ALA A 352 8.99 -13.22 -4.44
C ALA A 352 8.76 -13.33 -2.93
N TYR A 353 7.74 -14.05 -2.47
CA TYR A 353 7.51 -14.31 -1.05
C TYR A 353 8.68 -15.06 -0.39
N GLN A 354 9.26 -16.05 -1.08
CA GLN A 354 10.43 -16.79 -0.57
C GLN A 354 11.69 -15.92 -0.51
N TRP A 355 11.93 -15.10 -1.54
CA TRP A 355 13.03 -14.13 -1.56
C TRP A 355 12.91 -13.11 -0.43
N SER A 356 11.72 -12.58 -0.22
CA SER A 356 11.41 -11.62 0.84
C SER A 356 11.69 -12.20 2.22
N LEU A 357 11.11 -13.36 2.53
CA LEU A 357 11.34 -14.05 3.80
C LEU A 357 12.82 -14.34 4.05
N ALA A 358 13.50 -14.91 3.04
CA ALA A 358 14.89 -15.33 3.19
C ALA A 358 15.85 -14.15 3.31
N PHE A 359 15.59 -13.03 2.62
CA PHE A 359 16.44 -11.86 2.69
C PHE A 359 16.20 -11.04 3.96
N VAL A 360 14.96 -10.89 4.40
CA VAL A 360 14.67 -10.22 5.69
C VAL A 360 15.25 -11.03 6.86
N ASP A 361 15.14 -12.36 6.84
CA ASP A 361 15.82 -13.21 7.83
C ASP A 361 17.34 -13.04 7.79
N HIS A 362 17.94 -12.92 6.59
CA HIS A 362 19.36 -12.63 6.44
C HIS A 362 19.75 -11.29 7.07
N VAL A 363 18.99 -10.23 6.79
CA VAL A 363 19.23 -8.90 7.37
C VAL A 363 19.17 -8.96 8.90
N ARG A 364 18.11 -9.54 9.45
CA ARG A 364 17.89 -9.68 10.89
C ARG A 364 18.99 -10.49 11.57
N TRP A 365 19.35 -11.61 10.98
CA TRP A 365 20.39 -12.47 11.55
C TRP A 365 21.79 -11.86 11.53
N THR A 366 22.10 -11.09 10.48
CA THR A 366 23.42 -10.52 10.28
C THR A 366 23.63 -9.24 11.08
N TRP A 367 22.60 -8.40 11.18
CA TRP A 367 22.71 -7.06 11.80
C TRP A 367 21.73 -6.80 12.96
N GLY A 368 20.90 -7.75 13.28
CA GLY A 368 19.93 -7.68 14.38
C GLY A 368 18.53 -7.29 13.93
N ASP A 369 17.55 -7.64 14.78
CA ASP A 369 16.12 -7.43 14.51
C ASP A 369 15.77 -5.95 14.37
N ALA A 370 16.36 -5.09 15.20
CA ALA A 370 16.08 -3.65 15.22
C ALA A 370 16.29 -2.98 13.84
N LEU A 371 17.30 -3.42 13.08
CA LEU A 371 17.55 -2.85 11.75
C LEU A 371 16.38 -3.11 10.79
N ALA A 372 15.82 -4.30 10.78
CA ALA A 372 14.70 -4.62 9.89
C ALA A 372 13.45 -3.80 10.25
N PHE A 373 13.17 -3.59 11.53
CA PHE A 373 12.07 -2.72 11.98
C PHE A 373 12.32 -1.26 11.64
N ASP A 374 13.53 -0.74 11.90
CA ASP A 374 13.91 0.63 11.55
C ASP A 374 13.79 0.88 10.03
N MET A 375 14.21 -0.09 9.21
CA MET A 375 14.05 -0.01 7.75
C MET A 375 12.57 -0.01 7.33
N ALA A 376 11.74 -0.86 7.94
CA ALA A 376 10.33 -0.98 7.59
C ALA A 376 9.53 0.29 7.93
N THR A 377 9.99 1.06 8.91
CA THR A 377 9.34 2.29 9.38
C THR A 377 10.07 3.58 8.96
N ALA A 378 11.08 3.48 8.12
CA ALA A 378 11.93 4.61 7.71
C ALA A 378 11.18 5.74 6.98
N GLY A 379 10.04 5.44 6.34
CA GLY A 379 9.25 6.43 5.59
C GLY A 379 8.69 7.57 6.44
N SER A 380 8.56 7.39 7.75
CA SER A 380 8.01 8.40 8.67
C SER A 380 8.78 9.73 8.71
N ASP A 381 10.06 9.70 8.36
CA ASP A 381 10.93 10.89 8.29
C ASP A 381 11.33 11.24 6.84
N GLY A 382 10.66 10.64 5.84
CA GLY A 382 10.97 10.79 4.42
C GLY A 382 12.21 10.00 3.98
N SER A 383 12.73 9.11 4.82
CA SER A 383 13.86 8.23 4.49
C SER A 383 13.39 7.00 3.71
N THR A 384 14.32 6.34 3.01
CA THR A 384 14.03 5.04 2.38
C THR A 384 14.70 3.92 3.16
N PRO A 385 14.21 2.67 3.09
CA PRO A 385 14.90 1.51 3.67
C PRO A 385 16.35 1.39 3.24
N ALA A 386 16.68 1.67 1.98
CA ALA A 386 18.05 1.66 1.48
C ALA A 386 18.91 2.78 2.10
N ALA A 387 18.34 3.98 2.26
CA ALA A 387 19.03 5.09 2.95
C ALA A 387 19.27 4.78 4.42
N MET A 388 18.26 4.20 5.11
CA MET A 388 18.38 3.75 6.50
C MET A 388 19.48 2.68 6.66
N PHE A 389 19.47 1.67 5.79
CA PHE A 389 20.48 0.62 5.77
C PHE A 389 21.90 1.20 5.59
N THR A 390 22.06 2.12 4.62
CA THR A 390 23.34 2.79 4.38
C THR A 390 23.78 3.66 5.56
N ALA A 391 22.87 4.42 6.15
CA ALA A 391 23.16 5.28 7.30
C ALA A 391 23.62 4.49 8.53
N ARG A 392 23.00 3.32 8.78
CA ARG A 392 23.32 2.48 9.95
C ARG A 392 24.59 1.66 9.78
N LEU A 393 24.89 1.19 8.57
CA LEU A 393 25.95 0.20 8.34
C LEU A 393 27.10 0.71 7.47
N GLY A 394 26.93 1.80 6.72
CA GLY A 394 27.87 2.25 5.70
C GLY A 394 27.93 1.30 4.48
N LEU A 395 26.92 0.45 4.30
CA LEU A 395 26.83 -0.55 3.24
C LEU A 395 25.74 -0.17 2.25
N ASP A 396 25.88 -0.62 1.02
CA ASP A 396 24.90 -0.48 -0.04
C ASP A 396 23.96 -1.70 -0.04
N LEU A 397 22.65 -1.46 0.01
CA LEU A 397 21.63 -2.51 0.13
C LEU A 397 21.57 -3.41 -1.09
N GLU A 398 21.70 -2.85 -2.33
CA GLU A 398 21.69 -3.63 -3.57
C GLU A 398 22.92 -4.55 -3.65
N ARG A 399 24.09 -4.07 -3.23
CA ARG A 399 25.28 -4.92 -3.15
C ARG A 399 25.16 -6.04 -2.14
N GLU A 400 24.47 -5.78 -1.02
CA GLU A 400 24.21 -6.82 -0.03
C GLU A 400 23.20 -7.84 -0.53
N TRP A 401 22.17 -7.41 -1.24
CA TRP A 401 21.29 -8.31 -1.97
C TRP A 401 22.05 -9.24 -2.91
N GLN A 402 22.97 -8.72 -3.73
CA GLN A 402 23.80 -9.54 -4.63
C GLN A 402 24.67 -10.53 -3.86
N ARG A 403 25.29 -10.13 -2.76
CA ARG A 403 26.06 -11.07 -1.91
C ARG A 403 25.19 -12.19 -1.34
N PHE A 404 23.99 -11.84 -0.91
CA PHE A 404 23.04 -12.82 -0.42
C PHE A 404 22.64 -13.82 -1.51
N VAL A 405 22.32 -13.34 -2.72
CA VAL A 405 21.98 -14.17 -3.88
C VAL A 405 23.14 -15.08 -4.29
N ASP A 406 24.37 -14.57 -4.31
CA ASP A 406 25.57 -15.32 -4.68
C ASP A 406 25.95 -16.37 -3.63
N GLY A 407 25.47 -16.21 -2.38
CA GLY A 407 25.71 -17.11 -1.26
C GLY A 407 24.68 -18.26 -1.10
N LEU A 408 23.67 -18.37 -1.98
CA LEU A 408 22.66 -19.43 -1.98
C LEU A 408 23.18 -20.72 -2.64
#